data_d4e3db038be246a25a77b1fddd92aa1c
#
_entry.id   d4e3db038be246a25a77b1fddd92aa1c
#
_cell.length_a   1.000
_cell.length_b   1.000
_cell.length_c   1.000
_cell.angle_alpha   90.00
_cell.angle_beta   90.00
_cell.angle_gamma   90.00
#
_symmetry.space_group_name_H-M   'P 1'
#
loop_
_entity.id
_entity.type
_entity.pdbx_description
1 polymer ?
#
loop_
_entity_poly.entity_id
_entity_poly.type
_entity_poly.pdbx_seq_one_letter_code
_entity_poly.pdbx_strand_id
1 'polypeptide(L)'
;LIDDAVARVIRSKGGFIWACKNYDGDVMSDMLSTAFGSLAMMTSVLVSPDGKYEYEAAHGTVTRHYYKYLKGEEASTNPMATIFAWSGALRKRGQLDGNEALVQFSDRLEAACLDTLNAGIATKDLVGLMEGVEAKAVNSADFVAEIRRRLEEKME
;
A
#
# COMPACT_ATOMS: atom_id res chain seq x y z
N LEU A 1 -17.73 24.18 1.66
CA LEU A 1 -17.38 23.97 0.24
C LEU A 1 -16.06 23.21 0.12
N ILE A 2 -15.90 22.35 -0.88
CA ILE A 2 -14.72 21.50 -1.02
C ILE A 2 -13.44 22.32 -1.27
N ASP A 3 -13.52 23.39 -2.01
CA ASP A 3 -12.42 24.30 -2.28
C ASP A 3 -11.83 24.92 -1.00
N ASP A 4 -12.68 25.39 -0.07
CA ASP A 4 -12.24 25.90 1.24
C ASP A 4 -11.66 24.77 2.12
N ALA A 5 -12.26 23.58 2.10
CA ALA A 5 -11.75 22.43 2.83
C ALA A 5 -10.35 22.03 2.36
N VAL A 6 -10.13 21.95 1.04
CA VAL A 6 -8.81 21.67 0.44
C VAL A 6 -7.77 22.70 0.87
N ALA A 7 -8.12 24.01 0.79
CA ALA A 7 -7.20 25.07 1.17
C ALA A 7 -6.80 25.01 2.66
N ARG A 8 -7.71 24.60 3.53
CA ARG A 8 -7.44 24.41 4.96
C ARG A 8 -6.58 23.18 5.21
N VAL A 9 -6.91 22.05 4.58
CA VAL A 9 -6.19 20.78 4.74
C VAL A 9 -4.72 20.93 4.33
N ILE A 10 -4.44 21.52 3.16
CA ILE A 10 -3.07 21.72 2.66
C ILE A 10 -2.23 22.57 3.62
N ARG A 11 -2.83 23.52 4.33
CA ARG A 11 -2.16 24.39 5.30
C ARG A 11 -2.12 23.83 6.71
N SER A 12 -2.81 22.72 6.97
CA SER A 12 -2.94 22.17 8.32
C SER A 12 -1.68 21.40 8.74
N LYS A 13 -1.52 21.23 10.04
CA LYS A 13 -0.49 20.36 10.63
C LYS A 13 -1.03 18.95 10.92
N GLY A 14 -2.20 18.60 10.38
CA GLY A 14 -2.87 17.34 10.67
C GLY A 14 -3.64 17.37 12.02
N GLY A 15 -3.93 16.19 12.56
CA GLY A 15 -4.66 16.03 13.82
C GLY A 15 -6.18 16.14 13.71
N PHE A 16 -6.74 15.85 12.54
CA PHE A 16 -8.18 15.85 12.28
C PHE A 16 -8.60 14.67 11.40
N ILE A 17 -9.88 14.37 11.39
CA ILE A 17 -10.51 13.43 10.46
C ILE A 17 -11.29 14.25 9.43
N TRP A 18 -11.04 13.99 8.17
CA TRP A 18 -11.75 14.64 7.07
C TRP A 18 -12.82 13.70 6.50
N ALA A 19 -14.08 13.94 6.86
CA ALA A 19 -15.20 13.18 6.30
C ALA A 19 -15.61 13.78 4.95
N CYS A 20 -15.41 13.05 3.88
CA CYS A 20 -15.79 13.43 2.53
C CYS A 20 -16.95 12.57 2.03
N LYS A 21 -17.73 13.11 1.06
CA LYS A 21 -18.55 12.27 0.21
C LYS A 21 -17.66 11.37 -0.66
N ASN A 22 -18.22 10.23 -1.13
CA ASN A 22 -17.45 9.19 -1.79
C ASN A 22 -16.52 9.73 -2.90
N TYR A 23 -17.06 10.42 -3.88
CA TYR A 23 -16.27 10.97 -4.99
C TYR A 23 -15.22 11.99 -4.54
N ASP A 24 -15.59 12.91 -3.65
CA ASP A 24 -14.64 13.89 -3.12
C ASP A 24 -13.53 13.21 -2.31
N GLY A 25 -13.87 12.16 -1.56
CA GLY A 25 -12.93 11.35 -0.81
C GLY A 25 -11.93 10.62 -1.70
N ASP A 26 -12.41 9.99 -2.77
CA ASP A 26 -11.57 9.30 -3.75
C ASP A 26 -10.56 10.27 -4.38
N VAL A 27 -11.02 11.42 -4.87
CA VAL A 27 -10.14 12.43 -5.49
C VAL A 27 -9.13 12.98 -4.48
N MET A 28 -9.55 13.29 -3.26
CA MET A 28 -8.69 13.90 -2.25
C MET A 28 -7.66 12.91 -1.70
N SER A 29 -8.03 11.66 -1.48
CA SER A 29 -7.10 10.63 -1.01
C SER A 29 -6.03 10.32 -2.07
N ASP A 30 -6.41 10.20 -3.34
CA ASP A 30 -5.49 10.00 -4.45
C ASP A 30 -4.52 11.17 -4.61
N MET A 31 -5.01 12.40 -4.52
CA MET A 31 -4.18 13.60 -4.59
C MET A 31 -3.15 13.65 -3.47
N LEU A 32 -3.57 13.38 -2.23
CA LEU A 32 -2.67 13.37 -1.08
C LEU A 32 -1.64 12.23 -1.20
N SER A 33 -2.08 11.02 -1.55
CA SER A 33 -1.19 9.88 -1.75
C SER A 33 -0.13 10.15 -2.81
N THR A 34 -0.52 10.76 -3.92
CA THR A 34 0.41 11.13 -5.00
C THR A 34 1.39 12.22 -4.58
N ALA A 35 0.95 13.17 -3.73
CA ALA A 35 1.82 14.26 -3.25
C ALA A 35 2.90 13.78 -2.27
N PHE A 36 2.64 12.73 -1.50
CA PHE A 36 3.54 12.23 -0.45
C PHE A 36 4.18 10.87 -0.76
N GLY A 37 3.91 10.29 -1.91
CA GLY A 37 4.45 8.99 -2.26
C GLY A 37 3.90 8.47 -3.58
N SER A 38 3.44 7.22 -3.57
CA SER A 38 2.87 6.56 -4.74
C SER A 38 1.47 6.04 -4.45
N LEU A 39 0.56 6.28 -5.38
CA LEU A 39 -0.77 5.66 -5.38
C LEU A 39 -0.68 4.13 -5.30
N ALA A 40 0.38 3.54 -5.88
CA ALA A 40 0.62 2.11 -5.85
C ALA A 40 0.96 1.55 -4.45
N MET A 41 1.10 2.40 -3.45
CA MET A 41 1.29 2.00 -2.04
C MET A 41 0.03 2.23 -1.18
N MET A 42 -0.99 2.87 -1.74
CA MET A 42 -2.21 3.20 -1.01
C MET A 42 -3.15 1.99 -0.93
N THR A 43 -3.73 1.81 0.25
CA THR A 43 -4.81 0.83 0.48
C THR A 43 -6.10 1.55 0.84
N SER A 44 -7.22 0.91 0.59
CA SER A 44 -8.55 1.35 0.97
C SER A 44 -9.19 0.33 1.92
N VAL A 45 -9.98 0.83 2.84
CA VAL A 45 -10.77 0.01 3.78
C VAL A 45 -12.20 0.49 3.75
N LEU A 46 -13.11 -0.37 3.33
CA LEU A 46 -14.54 -0.11 3.40
C LEU A 46 -15.10 -0.75 4.68
N VAL A 47 -15.94 0.01 5.37
CA VAL A 47 -16.56 -0.45 6.62
C VAL A 47 -18.07 -0.29 6.50
N SER A 48 -18.80 -1.40 6.62
CA SER A 48 -20.26 -1.37 6.62
C SER A 48 -20.82 -0.89 7.97
N PRO A 49 -22.06 -0.37 8.04
CA PRO A 49 -22.66 0.07 9.28
C PRO A 49 -22.80 -1.04 10.35
N ASP A 50 -22.85 -2.31 9.92
CA ASP A 50 -22.90 -3.49 10.79
C ASP A 50 -21.50 -4.04 11.16
N GLY A 51 -20.42 -3.28 10.84
CA GLY A 51 -19.07 -3.57 11.29
C GLY A 51 -18.33 -4.63 10.49
N LYS A 52 -18.69 -4.86 9.22
CA LYS A 52 -17.90 -5.68 8.30
C LYS A 52 -16.83 -4.83 7.62
N TYR A 53 -15.72 -5.46 7.29
CA TYR A 53 -14.54 -4.81 6.73
C TYR A 53 -14.17 -5.45 5.39
N GLU A 54 -13.89 -4.62 4.40
CA GLU A 54 -13.29 -5.00 3.13
C GLU A 54 -11.99 -4.21 2.94
N TYR A 55 -10.93 -4.90 2.54
CA TYR A 55 -9.61 -4.32 2.32
C TYR A 55 -9.23 -4.49 0.86
N GLU A 56 -8.80 -3.42 0.23
CA GLU A 56 -8.41 -3.43 -1.18
C GLU A 56 -7.17 -2.58 -1.43
N ALA A 57 -6.51 -2.83 -2.57
CA ALA A 57 -5.55 -1.88 -3.11
C ALA A 57 -6.33 -0.73 -3.75
N ALA A 58 -5.96 0.52 -3.45
CA ALA A 58 -6.69 1.67 -3.95
C ALA A 58 -6.51 1.94 -5.47
N HIS A 59 -5.57 1.23 -6.12
CA HIS A 59 -5.33 1.36 -7.56
C HIS A 59 -6.09 0.30 -8.37
N GLY A 60 -6.31 0.59 -9.67
CA GLY A 60 -6.96 -0.33 -10.60
C GLY A 60 -6.10 -1.53 -11.00
N THR A 61 -6.65 -2.39 -11.86
CA THR A 61 -6.10 -3.70 -12.26
C THR A 61 -4.89 -3.62 -13.21
N VAL A 62 -4.52 -2.44 -13.70
CA VAL A 62 -3.38 -2.22 -14.62
C VAL A 62 -3.36 -3.21 -15.80
N THR A 63 -4.47 -3.33 -16.51
CA THR A 63 -4.71 -4.30 -17.60
C THR A 63 -3.62 -4.30 -18.67
N ARG A 64 -2.93 -3.17 -18.90
CA ARG A 64 -1.80 -3.08 -19.84
C ARG A 64 -0.65 -4.03 -19.49
N HIS A 65 -0.41 -4.31 -18.21
CA HIS A 65 0.62 -5.27 -17.78
C HIS A 65 0.21 -6.70 -18.09
N TYR A 66 -1.08 -7.01 -17.95
CA TYR A 66 -1.62 -8.30 -18.35
C TYR A 66 -1.48 -8.54 -19.85
N TYR A 67 -1.78 -7.55 -20.69
CA TYR A 67 -1.59 -7.67 -22.13
C TYR A 67 -0.12 -7.82 -22.55
N LYS A 68 0.82 -7.24 -21.84
CA LYS A 68 2.26 -7.50 -22.05
C LYS A 68 2.59 -8.95 -21.71
N TYR A 69 2.16 -9.42 -20.55
CA TYR A 69 2.34 -10.82 -20.14
C TYR A 69 1.80 -11.81 -21.17
N LEU A 70 0.62 -11.59 -21.71
CA LEU A 70 0.03 -12.44 -22.76
C LEU A 70 0.87 -12.49 -24.05
N LYS A 71 1.66 -11.45 -24.33
CA LYS A 71 2.57 -11.39 -25.48
C LYS A 71 3.95 -12.00 -25.19
N GLY A 72 4.16 -12.52 -23.98
CA GLY A 72 5.46 -13.02 -23.55
C GLY A 72 6.48 -11.91 -23.25
N GLU A 73 6.04 -10.65 -23.13
CA GLU A 73 6.88 -9.53 -22.73
C GLU A 73 7.05 -9.52 -21.21
N GLU A 74 8.19 -8.99 -20.74
CA GLU A 74 8.37 -8.77 -19.30
C GLU A 74 7.34 -7.77 -18.77
N ALA A 75 6.58 -8.21 -17.77
CA ALA A 75 5.59 -7.39 -17.09
C ALA A 75 5.88 -7.40 -15.60
N SER A 76 6.12 -6.23 -15.04
CA SER A 76 6.35 -6.02 -13.60
C SER A 76 5.41 -4.96 -13.10
N THR A 77 4.83 -5.20 -11.92
CA THR A 77 3.96 -4.26 -11.22
C THR A 77 4.36 -4.19 -9.75
N ASN A 78 4.04 -3.09 -9.10
CA ASN A 78 4.28 -2.92 -7.68
C ASN A 78 3.21 -3.69 -6.88
N PRO A 79 3.58 -4.67 -6.03
CA PRO A 79 2.62 -5.45 -5.25
C PRO A 79 2.30 -4.83 -3.87
N MET A 80 2.89 -3.69 -3.49
CA MET A 80 2.84 -3.16 -2.12
C MET A 80 1.43 -2.92 -1.62
N ALA A 81 0.58 -2.24 -2.39
CA ALA A 81 -0.79 -1.96 -1.97
C ALA A 81 -1.59 -3.26 -1.75
N THR A 82 -1.38 -4.27 -2.60
CA THR A 82 -2.03 -5.59 -2.45
C THR A 82 -1.54 -6.30 -1.19
N ILE A 83 -0.24 -6.26 -0.92
CA ILE A 83 0.33 -6.86 0.31
C ILE A 83 -0.22 -6.16 1.55
N PHE A 84 -0.30 -4.83 1.55
CA PHE A 84 -0.84 -4.06 2.67
C PHE A 84 -2.35 -4.26 2.86
N ALA A 85 -3.11 -4.44 1.79
CA ALA A 85 -4.52 -4.82 1.89
C ALA A 85 -4.67 -6.18 2.59
N TRP A 86 -3.88 -7.18 2.20
CA TRP A 86 -3.86 -8.48 2.85
C TRP A 86 -3.40 -8.40 4.31
N SER A 87 -2.32 -7.70 4.63
CA SER A 87 -1.84 -7.57 6.01
C SER A 87 -2.88 -6.89 6.89
N GLY A 88 -3.54 -5.84 6.39
CA GLY A 88 -4.64 -5.16 7.08
C GLY A 88 -5.82 -6.10 7.37
N ALA A 89 -6.25 -6.88 6.37
CA ALA A 89 -7.33 -7.85 6.52
C ALA A 89 -6.98 -8.96 7.53
N LEU A 90 -5.77 -9.51 7.45
CA LEU A 90 -5.28 -10.54 8.37
C LEU A 90 -5.17 -10.00 9.80
N ARG A 91 -4.63 -8.79 9.97
CA ARG A 91 -4.58 -8.12 11.29
C ARG A 91 -5.97 -7.95 11.88
N LYS A 92 -6.90 -7.45 11.07
CA LYS A 92 -8.29 -7.29 11.52
C LYS A 92 -8.93 -8.61 11.89
N ARG A 93 -8.71 -9.66 11.12
CA ARG A 93 -9.20 -11.02 11.42
C ARG A 93 -8.60 -11.53 12.72
N GLY A 94 -7.27 -11.35 12.90
CA GLY A 94 -6.59 -11.71 14.15
C GLY A 94 -7.19 -11.01 15.37
N GLN A 95 -7.47 -9.70 15.26
CA GLN A 95 -8.11 -8.93 16.33
C GLN A 95 -9.52 -9.44 16.66
N LEU A 96 -10.32 -9.77 15.66
CA LEU A 96 -11.68 -10.27 15.84
C LEU A 96 -11.72 -11.65 16.49
N ASP A 97 -10.73 -12.50 16.19
CA ASP A 97 -10.64 -13.87 16.70
C ASP A 97 -9.81 -13.99 17.99
N GLY A 98 -9.18 -12.92 18.45
CA GLY A 98 -8.21 -12.98 19.55
C GLY A 98 -6.94 -13.77 19.19
N ASN A 99 -6.61 -13.86 17.90
CA ASN A 99 -5.42 -14.57 17.39
C ASN A 99 -4.24 -13.59 17.27
N GLU A 100 -3.49 -13.46 18.36
CA GLU A 100 -2.33 -12.58 18.45
C GLU A 100 -1.21 -12.97 17.45
N ALA A 101 -1.02 -14.24 17.18
CA ALA A 101 -0.03 -14.70 16.21
C ALA A 101 -0.31 -14.18 14.80
N LEU A 102 -1.59 -14.08 14.42
CA LEU A 102 -1.98 -13.53 13.12
C LEU A 102 -1.77 -12.01 13.07
N VAL A 103 -2.01 -11.30 14.16
CA VAL A 103 -1.72 -9.86 14.29
C VAL A 103 -0.21 -9.62 14.12
N GLN A 104 0.62 -10.34 14.88
CA GLN A 104 2.08 -10.23 14.81
C GLN A 104 2.64 -10.59 13.43
N PHE A 105 2.10 -11.63 12.79
CA PHE A 105 2.48 -11.96 11.40
C PHE A 105 2.23 -10.78 10.46
N SER A 106 1.07 -10.13 10.57
CA SER A 106 0.73 -8.98 9.74
C SER A 106 1.67 -7.80 9.94
N ASP A 107 2.02 -7.52 11.20
CA ASP A 107 2.96 -6.45 11.55
C ASP A 107 4.38 -6.74 11.03
N ARG A 108 4.85 -7.99 11.14
CA ARG A 108 6.14 -8.42 10.62
C ARG A 108 6.19 -8.38 9.09
N LEU A 109 5.09 -8.73 8.41
CA LEU A 109 4.99 -8.63 6.96
C LEU A 109 5.12 -7.18 6.48
N GLU A 110 4.41 -6.25 7.11
CA GLU A 110 4.53 -4.83 6.79
C GLU A 110 5.93 -4.29 7.07
N ALA A 111 6.51 -4.66 8.20
CA ALA A 111 7.89 -4.30 8.54
C ALA A 111 8.90 -4.85 7.51
N ALA A 112 8.73 -6.10 7.04
CA ALA A 112 9.59 -6.68 6.01
C ALA A 112 9.49 -5.92 4.67
N CYS A 113 8.29 -5.47 4.30
CA CYS A 113 8.08 -4.63 3.12
C CYS A 113 8.83 -3.29 3.25
N LEU A 114 8.65 -2.60 4.36
CA LEU A 114 9.31 -1.31 4.60
C LEU A 114 10.84 -1.45 4.67
N ASP A 115 11.35 -2.49 5.31
CA ASP A 115 12.79 -2.76 5.37
C ASP A 115 13.38 -3.07 4.00
N THR A 116 12.60 -3.70 3.11
CA THR A 116 13.02 -3.93 1.71
C THR A 116 13.18 -2.61 0.97
N LEU A 117 12.22 -1.70 1.10
CA LEU A 117 12.31 -0.36 0.52
C LEU A 117 13.46 0.44 1.15
N ASN A 118 13.58 0.45 2.46
CA ASN A 118 14.65 1.17 3.17
C ASN A 118 16.06 0.67 2.80
N ALA A 119 16.16 -0.59 2.37
CA ALA A 119 17.41 -1.14 1.82
C ALA A 119 17.67 -0.77 0.35
N GLY A 120 16.84 0.07 -0.24
CA GLY A 120 16.98 0.52 -1.62
C GLY A 120 16.45 -0.48 -2.67
N ILE A 121 15.76 -1.55 -2.27
CA ILE A 121 15.22 -2.54 -3.21
C ILE A 121 13.76 -2.23 -3.48
N ALA A 122 13.45 -1.91 -4.73
CA ALA A 122 12.10 -1.47 -5.11
C ALA A 122 11.75 -1.85 -6.56
N THR A 123 10.47 -1.84 -6.86
CA THR A 123 10.00 -1.92 -8.25
C THR A 123 10.28 -0.61 -8.99
N LYS A 124 10.39 -0.67 -10.31
CA LYS A 124 10.84 0.45 -11.16
C LYS A 124 10.05 1.75 -10.95
N ASP A 125 8.77 1.65 -10.64
CA ASP A 125 7.88 2.78 -10.39
C ASP A 125 8.20 3.54 -9.10
N LEU A 126 8.75 2.86 -8.09
CA LEU A 126 9.11 3.47 -6.80
C LEU A 126 10.53 4.04 -6.78
N VAL A 127 11.46 3.49 -7.57
CA VAL A 127 12.87 3.91 -7.54
C VAL A 127 13.04 5.41 -7.74
N GLY A 128 12.24 6.01 -8.64
CA GLY A 128 12.29 7.45 -8.90
C GLY A 128 11.71 8.34 -7.79
N LEU A 129 11.07 7.75 -6.78
CA LEU A 129 10.46 8.44 -5.65
C LEU A 129 11.29 8.30 -4.37
N MET A 130 12.33 7.47 -4.40
CA MET A 130 13.16 7.19 -3.23
C MET A 130 14.24 8.25 -3.09
N GLU A 131 14.28 8.90 -1.94
CA GLU A 131 15.29 9.90 -1.60
C GLU A 131 16.23 9.37 -0.51
N GLY A 132 17.50 9.74 -0.58
CA GLY A 132 18.48 9.41 0.47
C GLY A 132 18.97 7.96 0.49
N VAL A 133 18.55 7.13 -0.48
CA VAL A 133 18.95 5.72 -0.59
C VAL A 133 19.39 5.43 -2.03
N GLU A 134 20.45 4.67 -2.22
CA GLU A 134 20.81 4.15 -3.54
C GLU A 134 19.81 3.05 -3.94
N ALA A 135 18.89 3.39 -4.83
CA ALA A 135 17.78 2.52 -5.16
C ALA A 135 18.11 1.57 -6.33
N LYS A 136 17.82 0.28 -6.15
CA LYS A 136 17.93 -0.77 -7.15
C LYS A 136 16.56 -1.21 -7.63
N ALA A 137 16.29 -1.05 -8.92
CA ALA A 137 15.07 -1.55 -9.55
C ALA A 137 15.13 -3.08 -9.70
N VAL A 138 14.09 -3.76 -9.23
CA VAL A 138 13.87 -5.20 -9.41
C VAL A 138 12.48 -5.46 -10.00
N ASN A 139 12.28 -6.64 -10.57
CA ASN A 139 10.95 -7.06 -11.02
C ASN A 139 10.07 -7.49 -9.83
N SER A 140 8.78 -7.70 -10.08
CA SER A 140 7.81 -8.06 -9.03
C SER A 140 8.17 -9.36 -8.31
N ALA A 141 8.68 -10.37 -9.03
CA ALA A 141 9.01 -11.67 -8.45
C ALA A 141 10.20 -11.56 -7.48
N ASP A 142 11.27 -10.87 -7.91
CA ASP A 142 12.45 -10.65 -7.07
C ASP A 142 12.13 -9.77 -5.87
N PHE A 143 11.25 -8.77 -6.05
CA PHE A 143 10.80 -7.90 -4.96
C PHE A 143 10.03 -8.70 -3.89
N VAL A 144 9.09 -9.54 -4.30
CA VAL A 144 8.35 -10.42 -3.38
C VAL A 144 9.26 -11.45 -2.71
N ALA A 145 10.24 -12.01 -3.45
CA ALA A 145 11.22 -12.93 -2.89
C ALA A 145 12.07 -12.27 -1.78
N GLU A 146 12.47 -11.02 -1.96
CA GLU A 146 13.24 -10.29 -0.94
C GLU A 146 12.38 -9.95 0.28
N ILE A 147 11.12 -9.55 0.09
CA ILE A 147 10.18 -9.37 1.21
C ILE A 147 10.01 -10.66 2.00
N ARG A 148 9.82 -11.79 1.29
CA ARG A 148 9.70 -13.11 1.92
C ARG A 148 10.92 -13.46 2.76
N ARG A 149 12.13 -13.29 2.23
CA ARG A 149 13.37 -13.55 2.94
C ARG A 149 13.46 -12.76 4.27
N ARG A 150 13.14 -11.45 4.21
CA ARG A 150 13.13 -10.59 5.40
C ARG A 150 12.02 -10.93 6.39
N LEU A 151 10.89 -11.39 5.89
CA LEU A 151 9.81 -11.86 6.76
C LEU A 151 10.21 -13.13 7.49
N GLU A 152 10.83 -14.10 6.80
CA GLU A 152 11.33 -15.34 7.42
C GLU A 152 12.34 -15.03 8.55
N GLU A 153 13.27 -14.11 8.35
CA GLU A 153 14.19 -13.64 9.38
C GLU A 153 13.50 -12.98 10.60
N LYS A 154 12.36 -12.35 10.40
CA LYS A 154 11.58 -11.75 11.50
C LYS A 154 10.69 -12.77 12.22
N MET A 155 10.50 -13.94 11.64
CA MET A 155 9.69 -15.00 12.23
C MET A 155 10.49 -15.96 13.12
N GLU A 156 11.82 -15.98 12.96
CA GLU A 156 12.75 -16.69 13.87
C GLU A 156 12.85 -15.97 15.22
#